data_787a41922f2dcff4ac384892491a8398
#
_entry.id   787a41922f2dcff4ac384892491a8398
#
_cell.length_a   1.000
_cell.length_b   1.000
_cell.length_c   1.000
_cell.angle_alpha   90.00
_cell.angle_beta   90.00
_cell.angle_gamma   90.00
#
_symmetry.space_group_name_H-M   'P 1'
#
loop_
_entity.id
_entity.type
_entity.pdbx_description
1 polymer ?
#
loop_
_entity_poly.entity_id
_entity_poly.type
_entity_poly.pdbx_seq_one_letter_code
_entity_poly.pdbx_strand_id
1 'polypeptide(L)'
;MNRRHLLKAFAASAPLLASTSLVAAPKQDWRTLAQDVRTQMAWAWRNYVERCFGQDQIKPVSGRAEPFFFPGGPPLGLSIIEALDTLYVMGLDAEAEEGIRWIANNLNFDIDGEVQVFETGIRIVGGLLSGWHGTKEKRLLALARDMADRLSPAFTKSPTGMPYRFVNLRTGAVRDPVSNPAEIGTYIAEWGTLSKATGDKRYYDMAKRAMQVLFDRRSKIDLVADTINIETGAWVSRRASIGPPSDSYFEYLWDGWQLFGDVDFKRMYDVHTAAIVKYQAQQSGGHLWFPQVDFETGVVLDHHQSELAAFYAGLLAQGGDMARGKAYLASWADVQAKFGVLPEGYDYARAAAERVTNELRPEFVDSCLNLFLLEPDDRYRELARLHYEMMKTSSRAAYGFTIIDDITTAPMKQGDLCPGYWWSEQMKYYWLLFSDADRFDYKNNYLSTEGNVFVGLK
;
A
#
# COMPACT_ATOMS: atom_id res chain seq x y z
N MET A 1 8.72 -0.05 -81.08
CA MET A 1 9.77 -1.09 -81.31
C MET A 1 9.82 -2.05 -80.14
N ASN A 2 9.59 -3.30 -80.46
CA ASN A 2 9.61 -4.48 -79.57
C ASN A 2 10.88 -4.62 -78.73
N ARG A 3 10.75 -5.23 -77.57
CA ARG A 3 11.58 -6.37 -77.18
C ARG A 3 10.98 -7.09 -75.98
N ARG A 4 10.65 -8.29 -76.33
CA ARG A 4 10.24 -9.45 -75.55
C ARG A 4 11.42 -10.12 -74.76
N HIS A 5 11.03 -10.79 -73.65
CA HIS A 5 11.56 -12.03 -73.07
C HIS A 5 12.94 -12.02 -72.38
N LEU A 6 12.90 -12.32 -71.09
CA LEU A 6 13.51 -13.56 -70.56
C LEU A 6 13.02 -13.86 -69.13
N LEU A 7 12.14 -14.88 -69.06
CA LEU A 7 11.87 -15.61 -67.82
C LEU A 7 13.08 -16.45 -67.46
N LYS A 8 13.63 -16.26 -66.25
CA LYS A 8 14.44 -17.27 -65.63
C LYS A 8 13.78 -17.70 -64.33
N ALA A 9 13.37 -18.97 -64.28
CA ALA A 9 12.87 -19.67 -63.12
C ALA A 9 13.99 -19.78 -62.07
N PHE A 10 13.72 -19.23 -60.88
CA PHE A 10 14.45 -19.62 -59.69
C PHE A 10 13.55 -20.54 -58.88
N ALA A 11 13.99 -21.82 -58.76
CA ALA A 11 13.42 -22.79 -57.85
C ALA A 11 13.66 -22.30 -56.43
N ALA A 12 12.59 -21.91 -55.73
CA ALA A 12 12.62 -21.63 -54.32
C ALA A 12 12.63 -22.96 -53.56
N SER A 13 13.78 -23.32 -52.97
CA SER A 13 13.88 -24.33 -51.94
C SER A 13 13.24 -23.74 -50.67
N ALA A 14 12.06 -24.23 -50.31
CA ALA A 14 11.45 -23.97 -49.04
C ALA A 14 12.33 -24.55 -47.92
N PRO A 15 12.68 -23.76 -46.87
CA PRO A 15 13.28 -24.34 -45.69
C PRO A 15 12.20 -25.16 -44.98
N LEU A 16 12.51 -26.45 -44.72
CA LEU A 16 11.78 -27.25 -43.73
C LEU A 16 11.85 -26.49 -42.40
N LEU A 17 10.72 -25.88 -42.01
CA LEU A 17 10.51 -25.48 -40.63
C LEU A 17 10.46 -26.76 -39.80
N ALA A 18 11.60 -27.08 -39.16
CA ALA A 18 11.62 -28.05 -38.09
C ALA A 18 10.63 -27.53 -37.04
N SER A 19 9.53 -28.25 -36.85
CA SER A 19 8.62 -28.07 -35.73
C SER A 19 9.40 -28.38 -34.44
N THR A 20 10.07 -27.37 -33.90
CA THR A 20 10.45 -27.39 -32.49
C THR A 20 9.13 -27.43 -31.72
N SER A 21 8.80 -28.60 -31.18
CA SER A 21 7.81 -28.75 -30.16
C SER A 21 8.16 -27.74 -29.08
N LEU A 22 7.38 -26.66 -28.97
CA LEU A 22 7.38 -25.78 -27.82
C LEU A 22 7.06 -26.70 -26.62
N VAL A 23 8.08 -27.11 -25.90
CA VAL A 23 7.90 -27.69 -24.57
C VAL A 23 7.23 -26.55 -23.80
N ALA A 24 5.97 -26.73 -23.48
CA ALA A 24 5.24 -25.78 -22.63
C ALA A 24 6.10 -25.57 -21.38
N ALA A 25 6.39 -24.32 -21.07
CA ALA A 25 7.10 -24.00 -19.83
C ALA A 25 6.40 -24.74 -18.68
N PRO A 26 7.14 -25.35 -17.75
CA PRO A 26 6.54 -26.07 -16.65
C PRO A 26 5.57 -25.14 -15.94
N LYS A 27 4.34 -25.62 -15.71
CA LYS A 27 3.31 -24.83 -15.00
C LYS A 27 3.87 -24.44 -13.64
N GLN A 28 3.83 -23.14 -13.32
CA GLN A 28 4.33 -22.63 -12.05
C GLN A 28 3.66 -23.36 -10.89
N ASP A 29 4.45 -23.86 -9.95
CA ASP A 29 3.94 -24.44 -8.70
C ASP A 29 3.76 -23.32 -7.65
N TRP A 30 2.56 -22.76 -7.62
CA TRP A 30 2.21 -21.69 -6.70
C TRP A 30 2.32 -22.10 -5.23
N ARG A 31 2.07 -23.35 -4.89
CA ARG A 31 2.17 -23.85 -3.50
C ARG A 31 3.61 -23.86 -3.01
N THR A 32 4.53 -24.31 -3.85
CA THR A 32 5.97 -24.27 -3.54
C THR A 32 6.44 -22.82 -3.35
N LEU A 33 5.96 -21.90 -4.18
CA LEU A 33 6.30 -20.49 -4.06
C LEU A 33 5.71 -19.87 -2.78
N ALA A 34 4.45 -20.18 -2.46
CA ALA A 34 3.83 -19.76 -1.20
C ALA A 34 4.61 -20.26 0.03
N GLN A 35 5.06 -21.53 0.00
CA GLN A 35 5.87 -22.08 1.08
C GLN A 35 7.24 -21.37 1.19
N ASP A 36 7.82 -20.92 0.09
CA ASP A 36 9.03 -20.10 0.12
C ASP A 36 8.74 -18.73 0.78
N VAL A 37 7.65 -18.05 0.40
CA VAL A 37 7.22 -16.79 1.05
C VAL A 37 7.11 -16.96 2.57
N ARG A 38 6.42 -18.01 3.02
CA ARG A 38 6.27 -18.33 4.45
C ARG A 38 7.63 -18.58 5.12
N THR A 39 8.53 -19.26 4.42
CA THR A 39 9.88 -19.55 4.92
C THR A 39 10.70 -18.25 5.08
N GLN A 40 10.63 -17.34 4.10
CA GLN A 40 11.31 -16.04 4.17
C GLN A 40 10.73 -15.17 5.30
N MET A 41 9.40 -15.15 5.47
CA MET A 41 8.75 -14.46 6.59
C MET A 41 9.22 -14.99 7.94
N ALA A 42 9.19 -16.30 8.15
CA ALA A 42 9.63 -16.93 9.40
C ALA A 42 11.13 -16.70 9.67
N TRP A 43 11.96 -16.70 8.62
CA TRP A 43 13.38 -16.40 8.75
C TRP A 43 13.64 -14.95 9.14
N ALA A 44 12.97 -14.00 8.51
CA ALA A 44 13.10 -12.59 8.85
C ALA A 44 12.56 -12.29 10.26
N TRP A 45 11.41 -12.88 10.63
CA TRP A 45 10.84 -12.77 11.98
C TRP A 45 11.82 -13.24 13.05
N ARG A 46 12.44 -14.42 12.88
CA ARG A 46 13.43 -14.94 13.84
C ARG A 46 14.61 -13.98 14.04
N ASN A 47 15.13 -13.42 12.94
CA ASN A 47 16.20 -12.43 13.05
C ASN A 47 15.76 -11.15 13.77
N TYR A 48 14.53 -10.68 13.53
CA TYR A 48 13.97 -9.55 14.28
C TYR A 48 13.85 -9.87 15.77
N VAL A 49 13.32 -11.05 16.12
CA VAL A 49 13.18 -11.48 17.54
C VAL A 49 14.55 -11.59 18.21
N GLU A 50 15.54 -12.19 17.58
CA GLU A 50 16.88 -12.37 18.16
C GLU A 50 17.62 -11.05 18.40
N ARG A 51 17.31 -9.98 17.62
CA ARG A 51 18.11 -8.75 17.60
C ARG A 51 17.39 -7.51 18.09
N CYS A 52 16.11 -7.38 17.77
CA CYS A 52 15.36 -6.12 17.90
C CYS A 52 13.97 -6.33 18.50
N PHE A 53 13.70 -7.48 19.16
CA PHE A 53 12.35 -7.78 19.65
C PHE A 53 11.81 -6.68 20.55
N GLY A 54 10.68 -6.14 20.20
CA GLY A 54 10.04 -5.03 20.91
C GLY A 54 10.47 -3.64 20.43
N GLN A 55 11.44 -3.54 19.54
CA GLN A 55 11.79 -2.28 18.87
C GLN A 55 10.85 -2.05 17.68
N ASP A 56 10.80 -0.80 17.19
CA ASP A 56 9.89 -0.47 16.09
C ASP A 56 10.30 -1.13 14.78
N GLN A 57 11.56 -1.02 14.37
CA GLN A 57 12.04 -1.56 13.11
C GLN A 57 13.43 -2.20 13.27
N ILE A 58 13.78 -3.06 12.32
CA ILE A 58 15.12 -3.62 12.19
C ILE A 58 15.87 -3.00 11.01
N LYS A 59 17.18 -2.83 11.19
CA LYS A 59 18.16 -2.58 10.13
C LYS A 59 18.78 -3.91 9.68
N PRO A 60 18.33 -4.50 8.56
CA PRO A 60 18.66 -5.89 8.23
C PRO A 60 20.11 -6.11 7.82
N VAL A 61 20.83 -5.09 7.41
CA VAL A 61 22.27 -5.20 7.07
C VAL A 61 23.11 -5.22 8.33
N SER A 62 22.90 -4.28 9.25
CA SER A 62 23.68 -4.14 10.49
C SER A 62 23.12 -4.95 11.67
N GLY A 63 21.89 -5.41 11.63
CA GLY A 63 21.19 -6.09 12.73
C GLY A 63 20.83 -5.18 13.90
N ARG A 64 20.79 -3.86 13.69
CA ARG A 64 20.44 -2.86 14.73
C ARG A 64 18.96 -2.52 14.68
N ALA A 65 18.46 -1.99 15.80
CA ALA A 65 17.12 -1.41 15.85
C ALA A 65 17.08 -0.01 15.19
N GLU A 66 15.92 0.35 14.65
CA GLU A 66 15.58 1.70 14.18
C GLU A 66 14.27 2.15 14.85
N PRO A 67 14.26 3.29 15.56
CA PRO A 67 13.04 3.85 16.10
C PRO A 67 12.19 4.45 14.96
N PHE A 68 10.86 4.32 15.09
CA PHE A 68 9.92 4.95 14.18
C PHE A 68 9.19 6.13 14.85
N PHE A 69 8.59 5.89 16.02
CA PHE A 69 7.77 6.91 16.68
C PHE A 69 8.57 7.88 17.54
N PHE A 70 9.47 7.37 18.39
CA PHE A 70 10.16 8.16 19.42
C PHE A 70 11.68 7.95 19.35
N PRO A 71 12.41 8.72 18.54
CA PRO A 71 13.86 8.65 18.56
C PRO A 71 14.42 8.92 19.96
N GLY A 72 15.09 7.91 20.57
CA GLY A 72 15.59 7.98 21.94
C GLY A 72 14.54 7.79 23.04
N GLY A 73 13.28 7.55 22.69
CA GLY A 73 12.18 7.25 23.61
C GLY A 73 11.80 5.76 23.61
N PRO A 74 10.67 5.40 24.27
CA PRO A 74 10.19 4.03 24.30
C PRO A 74 9.66 3.60 22.92
N PRO A 75 10.01 2.38 22.46
CA PRO A 75 9.46 1.84 21.22
C PRO A 75 8.00 1.42 21.42
N LEU A 76 7.22 1.41 20.35
CA LEU A 76 5.86 0.86 20.30
C LEU A 76 5.81 -0.58 19.77
N GLY A 77 6.94 -1.14 19.35
CA GLY A 77 6.99 -2.48 18.77
C GLY A 77 6.29 -2.57 17.43
N LEU A 78 6.46 -1.58 16.58
CA LEU A 78 5.78 -1.44 15.29
C LEU A 78 5.79 -2.72 14.47
N SER A 79 6.97 -3.32 14.23
CA SER A 79 7.08 -4.56 13.44
C SER A 79 6.31 -5.73 14.05
N ILE A 80 6.12 -5.77 15.37
CA ILE A 80 5.30 -6.81 16.01
C ILE A 80 3.83 -6.59 15.64
N ILE A 81 3.35 -5.35 15.79
CA ILE A 81 1.95 -5.02 15.57
C ILE A 81 1.57 -5.23 14.10
N GLU A 82 2.40 -4.77 13.18
CA GLU A 82 2.16 -4.89 11.74
C GLU A 82 2.30 -6.33 11.22
N ALA A 83 3.10 -7.17 11.86
CA ALA A 83 3.25 -8.58 11.46
C ALA A 83 2.11 -9.49 11.93
N LEU A 84 1.29 -9.10 12.93
CA LEU A 84 0.39 -10.01 13.65
C LEU A 84 -0.56 -10.78 12.74
N ASP A 85 -1.31 -10.10 11.90
CA ASP A 85 -2.30 -10.74 11.04
C ASP A 85 -1.65 -11.52 9.90
N THR A 86 -0.49 -11.07 9.40
CA THR A 86 0.32 -11.81 8.42
C THR A 86 0.82 -13.14 8.99
N LEU A 87 1.36 -13.12 10.20
CA LEU A 87 1.77 -14.34 10.92
C LEU A 87 0.59 -15.29 11.11
N TYR A 88 -0.58 -14.76 11.52
CA TYR A 88 -1.81 -15.54 11.68
C TYR A 88 -2.26 -16.16 10.34
N VAL A 89 -2.36 -15.37 9.27
CA VAL A 89 -2.81 -15.83 7.96
C VAL A 89 -1.86 -16.88 7.36
N MET A 90 -0.56 -16.76 7.63
CA MET A 90 0.45 -17.74 7.20
C MET A 90 0.51 -19.00 8.07
N GLY A 91 -0.23 -19.07 9.17
CA GLY A 91 -0.16 -20.18 10.12
C GLY A 91 1.15 -20.25 10.90
N LEU A 92 1.78 -19.10 11.15
CA LEU A 92 2.95 -18.91 12.04
C LEU A 92 2.46 -18.60 13.45
N ASP A 93 1.77 -19.57 14.08
CA ASP A 93 1.01 -19.35 15.32
C ASP A 93 1.92 -19.08 16.52
N ALA A 94 3.05 -19.77 16.61
CA ALA A 94 3.96 -19.57 17.73
C ALA A 94 4.56 -18.15 17.70
N GLU A 95 4.88 -17.65 16.52
CA GLU A 95 5.38 -16.32 16.28
C GLU A 95 4.32 -15.25 16.57
N ALA A 96 3.08 -15.47 16.11
CA ALA A 96 1.95 -14.59 16.43
C ALA A 96 1.67 -14.52 17.94
N GLU A 97 1.63 -15.66 18.63
CA GLU A 97 1.46 -15.72 20.09
C GLU A 97 2.59 -15.03 20.85
N GLU A 98 3.83 -15.15 20.38
CA GLU A 98 4.98 -14.46 20.95
C GLU A 98 4.81 -12.93 20.86
N GLY A 99 4.40 -12.42 19.68
CA GLY A 99 4.08 -11.02 19.47
C GLY A 99 2.95 -10.53 20.37
N ILE A 100 1.85 -11.28 20.46
CA ILE A 100 0.70 -10.95 21.33
C ILE A 100 1.12 -10.89 22.80
N ARG A 101 1.92 -11.86 23.27
CA ARG A 101 2.43 -11.83 24.66
C ARG A 101 3.29 -10.60 24.93
N TRP A 102 4.13 -10.23 23.97
CA TRP A 102 4.94 -9.01 24.11
C TRP A 102 4.05 -7.77 24.22
N ILE A 103 3.10 -7.60 23.30
CA ILE A 103 2.15 -6.48 23.28
C ILE A 103 1.38 -6.39 24.59
N ALA A 104 0.80 -7.51 25.05
CA ALA A 104 -0.03 -7.56 26.26
C ALA A 104 0.73 -7.15 27.52
N ASN A 105 2.03 -7.46 27.59
CA ASN A 105 2.86 -7.24 28.78
C ASN A 105 3.63 -5.92 28.77
N ASN A 106 3.91 -5.35 27.59
CA ASN A 106 4.85 -4.24 27.49
C ASN A 106 4.22 -2.96 26.90
N LEU A 107 3.18 -3.07 26.06
CA LEU A 107 2.67 -1.91 25.35
C LEU A 107 1.81 -1.02 26.24
N ASN A 108 2.20 0.25 26.31
CA ASN A 108 1.52 1.31 27.06
C ASN A 108 1.67 2.63 26.29
N PHE A 109 0.59 3.37 26.16
CA PHE A 109 0.54 4.62 25.42
C PHE A 109 0.52 5.88 26.30
N ASP A 110 0.68 5.76 27.63
CA ASP A 110 0.85 6.92 28.51
C ASP A 110 2.25 7.52 28.39
N ILE A 111 2.55 8.05 27.21
CA ILE A 111 3.86 8.57 26.83
C ILE A 111 3.74 10.08 26.63
N ASP A 112 4.62 10.84 27.27
CA ASP A 112 4.77 12.27 27.00
C ASP A 112 5.63 12.46 25.73
N GLY A 113 4.98 12.28 24.60
CA GLY A 113 5.62 12.31 23.29
C GLY A 113 4.60 12.55 22.19
N GLU A 114 5.02 13.22 21.13
CA GLU A 114 4.20 13.48 19.95
C GLU A 114 4.29 12.33 18.95
N VAL A 115 3.14 11.97 18.39
CA VAL A 115 3.05 11.03 17.25
C VAL A 115 2.35 11.68 16.08
N GLN A 116 2.69 11.26 14.87
CA GLN A 116 1.92 11.58 13.68
C GLN A 116 0.62 10.79 13.69
N VAL A 117 -0.51 11.50 13.62
CA VAL A 117 -1.86 10.91 13.79
C VAL A 117 -2.16 9.88 12.71
N PHE A 118 -1.80 10.19 11.46
CA PHE A 118 -1.98 9.32 10.30
C PHE A 118 -1.24 7.98 10.48
N GLU A 119 0.09 8.01 10.60
CA GLU A 119 0.91 6.80 10.74
C GLU A 119 0.52 5.96 11.95
N THR A 120 0.18 6.61 13.06
CA THR A 120 -0.25 5.90 14.26
C THR A 120 -1.63 5.27 14.09
N GLY A 121 -2.52 5.93 13.36
CA GLY A 121 -3.86 5.44 13.05
C GLY A 121 -3.84 4.16 12.22
N ILE A 122 -3.20 4.21 11.07
CA ILE A 122 -3.19 3.09 10.12
C ILE A 122 -2.36 1.90 10.63
N ARG A 123 -1.21 2.15 11.29
CA ARG A 123 -0.28 1.11 11.73
C ARG A 123 -0.62 0.53 13.10
N ILE A 124 -0.73 1.39 14.12
CA ILE A 124 -0.93 0.91 15.49
C ILE A 124 -2.39 0.53 15.73
N VAL A 125 -3.35 1.44 15.44
CA VAL A 125 -4.77 1.12 15.63
C VAL A 125 -5.20 0.02 14.68
N GLY A 126 -4.82 0.12 13.40
CA GLY A 126 -5.13 -0.86 12.38
C GLY A 126 -4.57 -2.25 12.68
N GLY A 127 -3.27 -2.37 12.95
CA GLY A 127 -2.62 -3.65 13.25
C GLY A 127 -3.15 -4.31 14.53
N LEU A 128 -3.44 -3.53 15.59
CA LEU A 128 -4.06 -4.06 16.81
C LEU A 128 -5.49 -4.56 16.56
N LEU A 129 -6.29 -3.86 15.75
CA LEU A 129 -7.63 -4.29 15.36
C LEU A 129 -7.62 -5.53 14.48
N SER A 130 -6.71 -5.61 13.52
CA SER A 130 -6.54 -6.78 12.67
C SER A 130 -6.08 -7.99 13.47
N GLY A 131 -5.08 -7.81 14.34
CA GLY A 131 -4.63 -8.85 15.27
C GLY A 131 -5.77 -9.34 16.19
N TRP A 132 -6.59 -8.43 16.73
CA TRP A 132 -7.79 -8.80 17.49
C TRP A 132 -8.81 -9.53 16.62
N HIS A 133 -9.00 -9.11 15.38
CA HIS A 133 -9.96 -9.74 14.49
C HIS A 133 -9.59 -11.21 14.20
N GLY A 134 -8.31 -11.52 14.02
CA GLY A 134 -7.84 -12.90 13.83
C GLY A 134 -7.87 -13.74 15.11
N THR A 135 -7.34 -13.20 16.21
CA THR A 135 -7.04 -13.98 17.42
C THR A 135 -8.11 -13.90 18.51
N LYS A 136 -8.98 -12.88 18.45
CA LYS A 136 -9.98 -12.52 19.48
C LYS A 136 -9.36 -12.13 20.83
N GLU A 137 -8.07 -11.81 20.87
CA GLU A 137 -7.40 -11.36 22.10
C GLU A 137 -7.90 -9.97 22.54
N LYS A 138 -8.63 -9.93 23.63
CA LYS A 138 -9.33 -8.71 24.11
C LYS A 138 -8.38 -7.56 24.45
N ARG A 139 -7.15 -7.86 24.84
CA ARG A 139 -6.16 -6.83 25.16
C ARG A 139 -5.80 -5.99 23.95
N LEU A 140 -5.74 -6.60 22.74
CA LEU A 140 -5.46 -5.87 21.51
C LEU A 140 -6.56 -4.85 21.21
N LEU A 141 -7.84 -5.22 21.36
CA LEU A 141 -8.95 -4.27 21.19
C LEU A 141 -8.92 -3.14 22.22
N ALA A 142 -8.58 -3.45 23.47
CA ALA A 142 -8.47 -2.45 24.52
C ALA A 142 -7.35 -1.43 24.22
N LEU A 143 -6.22 -1.91 23.72
CA LEU A 143 -5.09 -1.05 23.30
C LEU A 143 -5.44 -0.23 22.06
N ALA A 144 -6.08 -0.82 21.06
CA ALA A 144 -6.56 -0.07 19.88
C ALA A 144 -7.49 1.09 20.28
N ARG A 145 -8.39 0.84 21.23
CA ARG A 145 -9.28 1.88 21.79
C ARG A 145 -8.49 2.95 22.55
N ASP A 146 -7.56 2.58 23.43
CA ASP A 146 -6.73 3.54 24.19
C ASP A 146 -5.94 4.45 23.24
N MET A 147 -5.32 3.88 22.18
CA MET A 147 -4.62 4.68 21.19
C MET A 147 -5.58 5.62 20.44
N ALA A 148 -6.71 5.13 19.96
CA ALA A 148 -7.69 5.97 19.25
C ALA A 148 -8.25 7.11 20.13
N ASP A 149 -8.48 6.86 21.44
CA ASP A 149 -8.88 7.89 22.38
C ASP A 149 -7.79 8.97 22.53
N ARG A 150 -6.50 8.58 22.54
CA ARG A 150 -5.35 9.51 22.61
C ARG A 150 -5.12 10.30 21.31
N LEU A 151 -5.50 9.74 20.16
CA LEU A 151 -5.45 10.43 18.87
C LEU A 151 -6.65 11.37 18.66
N SER A 152 -7.79 11.13 19.30
CA SER A 152 -9.04 11.89 19.14
C SER A 152 -8.90 13.41 19.33
N PRO A 153 -8.04 13.94 20.23
CA PRO A 153 -7.81 15.38 20.34
C PRO A 153 -7.38 16.06 19.03
N ALA A 154 -6.70 15.35 18.12
CA ALA A 154 -6.31 15.91 16.82
C ALA A 154 -7.54 16.32 15.99
N PHE A 155 -8.62 15.57 16.09
CA PHE A 155 -9.90 15.86 15.40
C PHE A 155 -10.74 16.86 16.18
N THR A 156 -10.92 16.65 17.48
CA THR A 156 -11.87 17.40 18.30
C THR A 156 -11.43 18.82 18.63
N LYS A 157 -10.12 19.09 18.62
CA LYS A 157 -9.57 20.44 18.80
C LYS A 157 -9.49 21.23 17.49
N SER A 158 -9.65 20.55 16.35
CA SER A 158 -9.66 21.21 15.05
C SER A 158 -10.98 21.96 14.82
N PRO A 159 -10.96 23.22 14.37
CA PRO A 159 -12.18 24.00 14.12
C PRO A 159 -13.01 23.45 12.95
N THR A 160 -12.38 22.73 12.03
CA THR A 160 -13.05 22.12 10.87
C THR A 160 -13.44 20.66 11.10
N GLY A 161 -12.74 19.97 11.99
CA GLY A 161 -12.85 18.54 12.22
C GLY A 161 -11.89 17.70 11.37
N MET A 162 -11.11 18.31 10.45
CA MET A 162 -9.96 17.68 9.83
C MET A 162 -8.82 17.61 10.87
N PRO A 163 -8.11 16.47 11.02
CA PRO A 163 -7.17 16.30 12.12
C PRO A 163 -5.89 17.13 11.96
N TYR A 164 -5.34 17.61 13.08
CA TYR A 164 -3.94 18.04 13.14
C TYR A 164 -3.01 16.89 12.85
N ARG A 165 -1.84 17.17 12.29
CA ARG A 165 -0.86 16.13 11.92
C ARG A 165 -0.25 15.43 13.12
N PHE A 166 -0.01 16.13 14.21
CA PHE A 166 0.63 15.60 15.40
C PHE A 166 -0.21 15.80 16.65
N VAL A 167 -0.13 14.83 17.56
CA VAL A 167 -0.73 14.87 18.88
C VAL A 167 0.22 14.29 19.93
N ASN A 168 0.29 14.91 21.09
CA ASN A 168 0.99 14.36 22.25
C ASN A 168 0.07 13.33 22.93
N LEU A 169 0.53 12.10 23.07
CA LEU A 169 -0.27 10.97 23.57
C LEU A 169 -0.75 11.14 25.02
N ARG A 170 0.02 11.83 25.86
CA ARG A 170 -0.36 12.06 27.28
C ARG A 170 -1.21 13.28 27.46
N THR A 171 -0.82 14.40 26.86
CA THR A 171 -1.44 15.69 27.12
C THR A 171 -2.57 16.02 26.14
N GLY A 172 -2.63 15.35 25.01
CA GLY A 172 -3.53 15.67 23.91
C GLY A 172 -3.23 17.02 23.25
N ALA A 173 -2.06 17.61 23.48
CA ALA A 173 -1.62 18.81 22.76
C ALA A 173 -1.47 18.49 21.26
N VAL A 174 -1.91 19.41 20.40
CA VAL A 174 -1.92 19.21 18.95
C VAL A 174 -1.01 20.22 18.27
N ARG A 175 -0.47 19.84 17.08
CA ARG A 175 0.47 20.66 16.35
C ARG A 175 0.36 20.41 14.84
N ASP A 176 0.78 21.39 14.07
CA ASP A 176 0.89 21.39 12.62
C ASP A 176 -0.46 21.29 11.90
N PRO A 177 -1.05 22.48 11.57
CA PRO A 177 -2.33 22.55 10.88
C PRO A 177 -2.21 22.41 9.35
N VAL A 178 -1.01 22.36 8.79
CA VAL A 178 -0.81 22.17 7.35
C VAL A 178 -0.69 20.69 7.06
N SER A 179 -1.69 20.14 6.40
CA SER A 179 -1.87 18.70 6.18
C SER A 179 -2.20 18.40 4.70
N ASN A 180 -2.53 17.17 4.40
CA ASN A 180 -2.78 16.67 3.06
C ASN A 180 -3.96 15.70 3.04
N PRO A 181 -4.50 15.34 1.85
CA PRO A 181 -5.67 14.48 1.76
C PRO A 181 -5.49 13.10 2.43
N ALA A 182 -4.34 12.44 2.26
CA ALA A 182 -4.09 11.13 2.89
C ALA A 182 -4.13 11.25 4.42
N GLU A 183 -3.39 12.19 5.01
CA GLU A 183 -3.36 12.38 6.48
C GLU A 183 -4.71 12.85 7.08
N ILE A 184 -5.62 13.39 6.26
CA ILE A 184 -6.96 13.81 6.71
C ILE A 184 -7.98 12.68 6.52
N GLY A 185 -7.87 11.91 5.45
CA GLY A 185 -8.92 11.03 4.98
C GLY A 185 -8.73 9.54 5.29
N THR A 186 -7.60 9.12 5.82
CA THR A 186 -7.26 7.70 5.95
C THR A 186 -7.51 7.19 7.37
N TYR A 187 -8.80 7.13 7.76
CA TYR A 187 -9.19 6.67 9.11
C TYR A 187 -10.45 5.81 9.13
N ILE A 188 -11.29 5.85 8.08
CA ILE A 188 -12.63 5.24 8.16
C ILE A 188 -12.58 3.72 8.34
N ALA A 189 -11.58 3.05 7.79
CA ALA A 189 -11.42 1.60 7.92
C ALA A 189 -11.17 1.21 9.39
N GLU A 190 -10.20 1.84 10.05
CA GLU A 190 -9.81 1.60 11.44
C GLU A 190 -10.86 2.12 12.43
N TRP A 191 -11.19 3.42 12.31
CA TRP A 191 -12.15 4.08 13.20
C TRP A 191 -13.55 3.47 13.09
N GLY A 192 -13.98 3.14 11.89
CA GLY A 192 -15.26 2.48 11.65
C GLY A 192 -15.29 1.05 12.20
N THR A 193 -14.22 0.29 12.01
CA THR A 193 -14.06 -1.05 12.58
C THR A 193 -14.04 -1.00 14.11
N LEU A 194 -13.31 -0.03 14.70
CA LEU A 194 -13.31 0.20 16.14
C LEU A 194 -14.70 0.55 16.67
N SER A 195 -15.44 1.41 15.95
CA SER A 195 -16.84 1.74 16.29
C SER A 195 -17.73 0.50 16.32
N LYS A 196 -17.62 -0.37 15.33
CA LYS A 196 -18.36 -1.64 15.31
C LYS A 196 -17.96 -2.56 16.48
N ALA A 197 -16.67 -2.68 16.74
CA ALA A 197 -16.15 -3.57 17.78
C ALA A 197 -16.50 -3.13 19.20
N THR A 198 -16.59 -1.81 19.44
CA THR A 198 -16.83 -1.23 20.76
C THR A 198 -18.26 -0.75 20.98
N GLY A 199 -19.05 -0.55 19.92
CA GLY A 199 -20.35 0.10 19.95
C GLY A 199 -20.30 1.64 20.09
N ASP A 200 -19.11 2.25 20.08
CA ASP A 200 -18.91 3.68 20.25
C ASP A 200 -18.82 4.38 18.87
N LYS A 201 -19.89 5.06 18.47
CA LYS A 201 -19.98 5.71 17.16
C LYS A 201 -19.05 6.93 17.00
N ARG A 202 -18.48 7.48 18.06
CA ARG A 202 -17.64 8.68 17.99
C ARG A 202 -16.50 8.54 16.99
N TYR A 203 -15.88 7.36 16.92
CA TYR A 203 -14.75 7.13 16.02
C TYR A 203 -15.20 7.20 14.56
N TYR A 204 -16.27 6.49 14.19
CA TYR A 204 -16.83 6.53 12.84
C TYR A 204 -17.22 7.97 12.43
N ASP A 205 -17.91 8.67 13.32
CA ASP A 205 -18.42 10.03 13.05
C ASP A 205 -17.27 11.03 12.86
N MET A 206 -16.16 10.90 13.61
CA MET A 206 -14.96 11.73 13.44
C MET A 206 -14.30 11.49 12.09
N ALA A 207 -14.06 10.23 11.71
CA ALA A 207 -13.45 9.88 10.43
C ALA A 207 -14.32 10.35 9.26
N LYS A 208 -15.62 10.03 9.27
CA LYS A 208 -16.56 10.46 8.22
C LYS A 208 -16.61 11.98 8.08
N ARG A 209 -16.66 12.70 9.20
CA ARG A 209 -16.68 14.17 9.18
C ARG A 209 -15.42 14.74 8.53
N ALA A 210 -14.23 14.24 8.87
CA ALA A 210 -12.98 14.74 8.30
C ALA A 210 -12.97 14.57 6.77
N MET A 211 -13.37 13.40 6.28
CA MET A 211 -13.45 13.11 4.86
C MET A 211 -14.52 13.94 4.13
N GLN A 212 -15.70 14.11 4.72
CA GLN A 212 -16.76 14.94 4.15
C GLN A 212 -16.32 16.41 4.04
N VAL A 213 -15.69 16.93 5.09
CA VAL A 213 -15.20 18.32 5.11
C VAL A 213 -14.11 18.54 4.06
N LEU A 214 -13.22 17.57 3.86
CA LEU A 214 -12.22 17.61 2.79
C LEU A 214 -12.87 17.56 1.41
N PHE A 215 -13.81 16.63 1.19
CA PHE A 215 -14.57 16.52 -0.06
C PHE A 215 -15.30 17.82 -0.42
N ASP A 216 -15.90 18.50 0.54
CA ASP A 216 -16.65 19.76 0.31
C ASP A 216 -15.72 20.91 -0.12
N ARG A 217 -14.40 20.76 0.03
CA ARG A 217 -13.37 21.73 -0.42
C ARG A 217 -12.75 21.42 -1.78
N ARG A 218 -13.20 20.37 -2.46
CA ARG A 218 -12.74 20.07 -3.81
C ARG A 218 -12.98 21.25 -4.75
N SER A 219 -12.21 21.32 -5.83
CA SER A 219 -12.36 22.37 -6.84
C SER A 219 -13.67 22.23 -7.62
N LYS A 220 -13.94 23.21 -8.49
CA LYS A 220 -15.11 23.17 -9.42
C LYS A 220 -15.02 22.06 -10.45
N ILE A 221 -13.86 21.46 -10.62
CA ILE A 221 -13.64 20.29 -11.50
C ILE A 221 -13.49 18.99 -10.69
N ASP A 222 -13.90 18.99 -9.42
CA ASP A 222 -13.96 17.84 -8.52
C ASP A 222 -12.61 17.22 -8.14
N LEU A 223 -11.48 17.92 -8.33
CA LEU A 223 -10.17 17.53 -7.85
C LEU A 223 -9.86 18.14 -6.48
N VAL A 224 -8.98 17.49 -5.72
CA VAL A 224 -8.37 18.01 -4.49
C VAL A 224 -6.89 18.32 -4.73
N ALA A 225 -6.38 19.35 -4.04
CA ALA A 225 -4.95 19.63 -4.07
C ALA A 225 -4.20 18.82 -2.99
N ASP A 226 -2.87 18.80 -3.07
CA ASP A 226 -2.02 17.97 -2.21
C ASP A 226 -1.72 18.57 -0.83
N THR A 227 -2.08 19.84 -0.57
CA THR A 227 -1.77 20.50 0.71
C THR A 227 -2.85 21.50 1.10
N ILE A 228 -3.35 21.38 2.34
CA ILE A 228 -4.43 22.20 2.90
C ILE A 228 -4.11 22.63 4.33
N ASN A 229 -4.50 23.85 4.70
CA ASN A 229 -4.52 24.27 6.11
C ASN A 229 -5.84 23.87 6.74
N ILE A 230 -5.84 22.97 7.70
CA ILE A 230 -7.04 22.40 8.32
C ILE A 230 -7.81 23.38 9.20
N GLU A 231 -7.18 24.42 9.73
CA GLU A 231 -7.85 25.42 10.57
C GLU A 231 -8.69 26.37 9.72
N THR A 232 -8.18 26.79 8.56
CA THR A 232 -8.86 27.71 7.65
C THR A 232 -9.68 27.00 6.58
N GLY A 233 -9.31 25.75 6.26
CA GLY A 233 -9.84 25.00 5.13
C GLY A 233 -9.36 25.49 3.78
N ALA A 234 -8.32 26.32 3.73
CA ALA A 234 -7.76 26.87 2.51
C ALA A 234 -6.66 25.93 1.94
N TRP A 235 -6.73 25.68 0.63
CA TRP A 235 -5.65 24.98 -0.08
C TRP A 235 -4.38 25.83 -0.10
N VAL A 236 -3.24 25.19 0.20
CA VAL A 236 -1.90 25.81 0.21
C VAL A 236 -1.19 25.54 -1.12
N SER A 237 -1.50 24.43 -1.75
CA SER A 237 -0.97 24.01 -3.06
C SER A 237 -2.06 24.05 -4.13
N ARG A 238 -1.63 23.98 -5.39
CA ARG A 238 -2.51 23.81 -6.55
C ARG A 238 -2.31 22.46 -7.24
N ARG A 239 -1.37 21.66 -6.81
CA ARG A 239 -1.06 20.36 -7.41
C ARG A 239 -2.07 19.30 -6.94
N ALA A 240 -2.59 18.53 -7.89
CA ALA A 240 -3.38 17.32 -7.65
C ALA A 240 -2.68 16.10 -8.22
N SER A 241 -2.67 14.98 -7.48
CA SER A 241 -2.13 13.69 -7.93
C SER A 241 -2.97 12.54 -7.36
N ILE A 242 -2.82 11.36 -7.94
CA ILE A 242 -3.37 10.11 -7.38
C ILE A 242 -2.39 9.41 -6.42
N GLY A 243 -1.13 9.82 -6.41
CA GLY A 243 -0.11 9.32 -5.49
C GLY A 243 0.04 10.25 -4.28
N PRO A 244 1.14 10.09 -3.53
CA PRO A 244 1.36 10.88 -2.33
C PRO A 244 1.43 12.38 -2.66
N PRO A 245 0.87 13.20 -1.79
CA PRO A 245 0.28 12.87 -0.48
C PRO A 245 -1.26 12.81 -0.50
N SER A 246 -1.88 12.24 -1.54
CA SER A 246 -3.35 12.14 -1.68
C SER A 246 -3.87 10.71 -1.76
N ASP A 247 -3.02 9.76 -2.05
CA ASP A 247 -3.23 8.34 -2.36
C ASP A 247 -4.36 7.64 -1.56
N SER A 248 -4.11 7.30 -0.32
CA SER A 248 -5.02 6.53 0.54
C SER A 248 -6.33 7.25 0.88
N TYR A 249 -6.42 8.58 0.68
CA TYR A 249 -7.71 9.26 0.74
C TYR A 249 -8.72 8.68 -0.27
N PHE A 250 -8.27 8.39 -1.49
CA PHE A 250 -9.15 7.84 -2.52
C PHE A 250 -9.52 6.38 -2.24
N GLU A 251 -8.59 5.58 -1.71
CA GLU A 251 -8.88 4.22 -1.25
C GLU A 251 -9.96 4.24 -0.18
N TYR A 252 -9.81 5.07 0.86
CA TYR A 252 -10.71 5.10 2.00
C TYR A 252 -12.11 5.64 1.69
N LEU A 253 -12.29 6.34 0.58
CA LEU A 253 -13.62 6.59 0.04
C LEU A 253 -14.30 5.31 -0.44
N TRP A 254 -13.56 4.44 -1.13
CA TRP A 254 -14.06 3.13 -1.53
C TRP A 254 -14.30 2.22 -0.32
N ASP A 255 -13.39 2.26 0.63
CA ASP A 255 -13.41 1.47 1.85
C ASP A 255 -14.60 1.79 2.75
N GLY A 256 -14.94 3.05 2.89
CA GLY A 256 -16.13 3.49 3.62
C GLY A 256 -17.42 2.92 3.02
N TRP A 257 -17.46 2.77 1.71
CA TRP A 257 -18.54 2.07 1.02
C TRP A 257 -18.48 0.56 1.23
N GLN A 258 -17.36 -0.07 1.00
CA GLN A 258 -17.18 -1.52 1.07
C GLN A 258 -17.43 -2.08 2.47
N LEU A 259 -16.87 -1.44 3.51
CA LEU A 259 -16.96 -1.93 4.89
C LEU A 259 -18.29 -1.61 5.57
N PHE A 260 -18.91 -0.47 5.20
CA PHE A 260 -20.03 0.07 5.98
C PHE A 260 -21.30 0.23 5.14
N GLY A 261 -21.25 0.09 3.81
CA GLY A 261 -22.38 0.33 2.92
C GLY A 261 -22.83 1.78 2.88
N ASP A 262 -21.97 2.73 3.27
CA ASP A 262 -22.31 4.13 3.37
C ASP A 262 -22.26 4.81 1.99
N VAL A 263 -23.42 5.16 1.47
CA VAL A 263 -23.61 5.72 0.12
C VAL A 263 -22.93 7.08 -0.07
N ASP A 264 -22.65 7.83 0.99
CA ASP A 264 -21.94 9.11 0.88
C ASP A 264 -20.49 8.87 0.41
N PHE A 265 -19.83 7.84 0.94
CA PHE A 265 -18.49 7.47 0.52
C PHE A 265 -18.46 7.01 -0.94
N LYS A 266 -19.44 6.18 -1.36
CA LYS A 266 -19.56 5.79 -2.77
C LYS A 266 -19.70 6.99 -3.69
N ARG A 267 -20.57 7.93 -3.32
CA ARG A 267 -20.76 9.16 -4.08
C ARG A 267 -19.46 9.99 -4.17
N MET A 268 -18.74 10.15 -3.05
CA MET A 268 -17.47 10.88 -3.02
C MET A 268 -16.42 10.22 -3.90
N TYR A 269 -16.30 8.90 -3.83
CA TYR A 269 -15.44 8.09 -4.69
C TYR A 269 -15.77 8.29 -6.18
N ASP A 270 -17.04 8.14 -6.56
CA ASP A 270 -17.47 8.26 -7.95
C ASP A 270 -17.16 9.64 -8.52
N VAL A 271 -17.40 10.70 -7.76
CA VAL A 271 -17.13 12.08 -8.16
C VAL A 271 -15.64 12.30 -8.41
N HIS A 272 -14.78 11.91 -7.46
CA HIS A 272 -13.33 12.06 -7.61
C HIS A 272 -12.77 11.19 -8.73
N THR A 273 -13.18 9.92 -8.81
CA THR A 273 -12.70 9.00 -9.86
C THR A 273 -13.07 9.49 -11.24
N ALA A 274 -14.29 10.01 -11.44
CA ALA A 274 -14.70 10.59 -12.71
C ALA A 274 -13.85 11.82 -13.09
N ALA A 275 -13.52 12.68 -12.12
CA ALA A 275 -12.65 13.85 -12.32
C ALA A 275 -11.21 13.43 -12.64
N ILE A 276 -10.65 12.49 -11.86
CA ILE A 276 -9.29 11.96 -12.08
C ILE A 276 -9.17 11.35 -13.49
N VAL A 277 -10.11 10.50 -13.88
CA VAL A 277 -10.12 9.89 -15.21
C VAL A 277 -10.24 10.96 -16.31
N LYS A 278 -11.02 11.99 -16.08
CA LYS A 278 -11.21 13.07 -17.09
C LYS A 278 -10.00 13.96 -17.25
N TYR A 279 -9.32 14.32 -16.18
CA TYR A 279 -8.30 15.37 -16.16
C TYR A 279 -6.87 14.84 -16.01
N GLN A 280 -6.69 13.64 -15.45
CA GLN A 280 -5.37 13.08 -15.20
C GLN A 280 -5.07 11.83 -16.05
N ALA A 281 -6.07 11.07 -16.55
CA ALA A 281 -5.77 9.90 -17.36
C ALA A 281 -5.17 10.31 -18.72
N GLN A 282 -3.93 9.90 -18.99
CA GLN A 282 -3.18 10.24 -20.20
C GLN A 282 -2.54 9.00 -20.82
N GLN A 283 -2.67 8.86 -22.13
CA GLN A 283 -1.91 7.86 -22.89
C GLN A 283 -0.58 8.45 -23.32
N SER A 284 0.52 7.77 -22.99
CA SER A 284 1.87 8.16 -23.40
C SER A 284 2.74 6.93 -23.62
N GLY A 285 3.41 6.85 -24.76
CA GLY A 285 4.29 5.72 -25.09
C GLY A 285 3.60 4.36 -25.16
N GLY A 286 2.28 4.31 -25.39
CA GLY A 286 1.49 3.07 -25.37
C GLY A 286 0.97 2.68 -23.99
N HIS A 287 1.25 3.48 -22.96
CA HIS A 287 0.91 3.24 -21.55
C HIS A 287 -0.10 4.25 -21.02
N LEU A 288 -0.90 3.83 -20.03
CA LEU A 288 -1.78 4.71 -19.28
C LEU A 288 -1.01 5.28 -18.07
N TRP A 289 -1.06 6.62 -17.92
CA TRP A 289 -0.45 7.35 -16.80
C TRP A 289 -1.42 8.37 -16.21
N PHE A 290 -1.12 8.85 -15.00
CA PHE A 290 -1.89 9.87 -14.30
C PHE A 290 -0.96 11.01 -13.87
N PRO A 291 -0.68 12.01 -14.76
CA PRO A 291 0.17 13.14 -14.43
C PRO A 291 -0.34 13.94 -13.26
N GLN A 292 0.56 14.68 -12.65
CA GLN A 292 0.21 15.71 -11.70
C GLN A 292 -0.38 16.90 -12.46
N VAL A 293 -1.53 17.40 -11.99
CA VAL A 293 -2.25 18.49 -12.67
C VAL A 293 -2.56 19.63 -11.69
N ASP A 294 -2.86 20.81 -12.23
CA ASP A 294 -3.45 21.90 -11.47
C ASP A 294 -4.90 21.53 -11.09
N PHE A 295 -5.22 21.53 -9.80
CA PHE A 295 -6.49 21.03 -9.31
C PHE A 295 -7.71 21.87 -9.69
N GLU A 296 -7.53 23.13 -10.11
CA GLU A 296 -8.63 24.00 -10.55
C GLU A 296 -8.86 23.98 -12.05
N THR A 297 -7.81 23.68 -12.84
CA THR A 297 -7.86 23.77 -14.30
C THR A 297 -7.67 22.44 -15.03
N GLY A 298 -7.07 21.44 -14.38
CA GLY A 298 -6.71 20.17 -14.99
C GLY A 298 -5.48 20.25 -15.92
N VAL A 299 -4.77 21.37 -15.95
CA VAL A 299 -3.56 21.52 -16.76
C VAL A 299 -2.44 20.69 -16.17
N VAL A 300 -1.75 19.89 -16.98
CA VAL A 300 -0.62 19.06 -16.57
C VAL A 300 0.53 19.95 -16.05
N LEU A 301 1.01 19.64 -14.87
CA LEU A 301 2.14 20.32 -14.21
C LEU A 301 3.41 19.50 -14.26
N ASP A 302 3.30 18.17 -14.17
CA ASP A 302 4.44 17.27 -14.08
C ASP A 302 4.06 15.87 -14.58
N HIS A 303 5.05 15.15 -15.13
CA HIS A 303 4.91 13.77 -15.62
C HIS A 303 5.47 12.73 -14.63
N HIS A 304 5.84 13.17 -13.42
CA HIS A 304 6.31 12.32 -12.35
C HIS A 304 5.22 11.36 -11.87
N GLN A 305 5.60 10.10 -11.70
CA GLN A 305 4.80 9.06 -11.03
C GLN A 305 5.58 8.55 -9.82
N SER A 306 4.95 8.54 -8.66
CA SER A 306 5.44 7.79 -7.51
C SER A 306 5.05 6.32 -7.64
N GLU A 307 5.89 5.39 -7.17
CA GLU A 307 5.55 3.98 -7.10
C GLU A 307 4.29 3.72 -6.26
N LEU A 308 4.09 4.50 -5.19
CA LEU A 308 2.89 4.41 -4.36
C LEU A 308 1.61 4.52 -5.19
N ALA A 309 1.61 5.29 -6.29
CA ALA A 309 0.44 5.42 -7.17
C ALA A 309 0.05 4.11 -7.87
N ALA A 310 0.87 3.07 -7.82
CA ALA A 310 0.57 1.77 -8.42
C ALA A 310 -0.69 1.10 -7.82
N PHE A 311 -1.05 1.41 -6.55
CA PHE A 311 -2.29 0.95 -5.91
C PHE A 311 -3.54 1.32 -6.71
N TYR A 312 -3.52 2.45 -7.40
CA TYR A 312 -4.69 2.99 -8.10
C TYR A 312 -5.20 2.07 -9.23
N ALA A 313 -4.36 1.15 -9.72
CA ALA A 313 -4.78 0.13 -10.68
C ALA A 313 -5.80 -0.84 -10.03
N GLY A 314 -5.53 -1.30 -8.82
CA GLY A 314 -6.44 -2.10 -8.00
C GLY A 314 -7.73 -1.36 -7.67
N LEU A 315 -7.61 -0.10 -7.24
CA LEU A 315 -8.75 0.73 -6.86
C LEU A 315 -9.69 1.03 -8.06
N LEU A 316 -9.15 1.30 -9.24
CA LEU A 316 -9.96 1.43 -10.48
C LEU A 316 -10.75 0.15 -10.77
N ALA A 317 -10.09 -1.00 -10.66
CA ALA A 317 -10.72 -2.30 -10.90
C ALA A 317 -11.83 -2.59 -9.88
N GLN A 318 -11.59 -2.34 -8.59
CA GLN A 318 -12.60 -2.46 -7.52
C GLN A 318 -13.80 -1.55 -7.78
N GLY A 319 -13.57 -0.33 -8.24
CA GLY A 319 -14.62 0.62 -8.61
C GLY A 319 -15.38 0.30 -9.90
N GLY A 320 -15.00 -0.81 -10.59
CA GLY A 320 -15.65 -1.30 -11.81
C GLY A 320 -14.95 -0.92 -13.12
N ASP A 321 -13.87 -0.12 -13.08
CA ASP A 321 -13.08 0.22 -14.27
C ASP A 321 -11.91 -0.75 -14.47
N MET A 322 -12.23 -2.02 -14.66
CA MET A 322 -11.27 -3.09 -14.90
C MET A 322 -10.35 -2.82 -16.09
N ALA A 323 -10.84 -2.15 -17.12
CA ALA A 323 -10.05 -1.87 -18.33
C ALA A 323 -8.88 -0.91 -18.02
N ARG A 324 -9.15 0.20 -17.30
CA ARG A 324 -8.09 1.13 -16.90
C ARG A 324 -7.22 0.56 -15.81
N GLY A 325 -7.78 -0.20 -14.87
CA GLY A 325 -6.99 -0.91 -13.85
C GLY A 325 -5.92 -1.80 -14.49
N LYS A 326 -6.30 -2.66 -15.44
CA LYS A 326 -5.37 -3.51 -16.21
C LYS A 326 -4.33 -2.70 -16.98
N ALA A 327 -4.76 -1.63 -17.64
CA ALA A 327 -3.86 -0.78 -18.44
C ALA A 327 -2.81 -0.07 -17.57
N TYR A 328 -3.21 0.42 -16.39
CA TYR A 328 -2.29 1.10 -15.48
C TYR A 328 -1.34 0.11 -14.78
N LEU A 329 -1.83 -1.08 -14.39
CA LEU A 329 -0.96 -2.15 -13.88
C LEU A 329 0.09 -2.57 -14.93
N ALA A 330 -0.31 -2.69 -16.20
CA ALA A 330 0.63 -3.01 -17.29
C ALA A 330 1.71 -1.94 -17.47
N SER A 331 1.37 -0.66 -17.28
CA SER A 331 2.36 0.43 -17.31
C SER A 331 3.45 0.25 -16.26
N TRP A 332 3.07 -0.07 -15.03
CA TRP A 332 4.02 -0.35 -13.95
C TRP A 332 4.78 -1.68 -14.14
N ALA A 333 4.14 -2.70 -14.71
CA ALA A 333 4.81 -3.96 -15.04
C ALA A 333 5.96 -3.76 -16.04
N ASP A 334 5.79 -2.88 -17.02
CA ASP A 334 6.85 -2.55 -18.00
C ASP A 334 7.98 -1.72 -17.35
N VAL A 335 7.67 -0.84 -16.37
CA VAL A 335 8.70 -0.17 -15.56
C VAL A 335 9.50 -1.19 -14.74
N GLN A 336 8.83 -2.13 -14.08
CA GLN A 336 9.51 -3.22 -13.37
C GLN A 336 10.39 -4.05 -14.30
N ALA A 337 9.89 -4.44 -15.46
CA ALA A 337 10.67 -5.22 -16.44
C ALA A 337 11.93 -4.46 -16.91
N LYS A 338 11.84 -3.12 -17.00
CA LYS A 338 12.94 -2.26 -17.42
C LYS A 338 14.05 -2.14 -16.38
N PHE A 339 13.71 -1.99 -15.10
CA PHE A 339 14.67 -1.71 -14.03
C PHE A 339 14.96 -2.93 -13.14
N GLY A 340 14.18 -4.00 -13.26
CA GLY A 340 14.25 -5.18 -12.39
C GLY A 340 13.47 -5.03 -11.09
N VAL A 341 13.55 -3.85 -10.45
CA VAL A 341 12.69 -3.41 -9.34
C VAL A 341 12.04 -2.09 -9.71
N LEU A 342 10.96 -1.71 -9.02
CA LEU A 342 10.32 -0.42 -9.26
C LEU A 342 11.12 0.71 -8.60
N PRO A 343 11.39 1.83 -9.32
CA PRO A 343 11.95 3.03 -8.71
C PRO A 343 10.87 3.80 -7.93
N GLU A 344 11.21 4.43 -6.82
CA GLU A 344 10.30 5.30 -6.05
C GLU A 344 9.70 6.45 -6.86
N GLY A 345 10.38 6.88 -7.90
CA GLY A 345 9.89 7.92 -8.80
C GLY A 345 10.27 7.65 -10.25
N TYR A 346 9.32 7.83 -11.13
CA TYR A 346 9.44 7.59 -12.57
C TYR A 346 8.85 8.73 -13.38
N ASP A 347 9.65 9.31 -14.28
CA ASP A 347 9.16 10.24 -15.29
C ASP A 347 8.77 9.44 -16.54
N TYR A 348 7.46 9.32 -16.78
CA TYR A 348 6.98 8.54 -17.91
C TYR A 348 7.17 9.24 -19.28
N ALA A 349 7.31 10.58 -19.32
CA ALA A 349 7.58 11.29 -20.55
C ALA A 349 9.02 11.10 -21.04
N ARG A 350 9.96 10.98 -20.11
CA ARG A 350 11.38 10.67 -20.38
C ARG A 350 11.68 9.18 -20.35
N ALA A 351 10.73 8.38 -19.86
CA ALA A 351 10.90 6.97 -19.56
C ALA A 351 12.13 6.71 -18.67
N ALA A 352 12.29 7.45 -17.60
CA ALA A 352 13.47 7.44 -16.72
C ALA A 352 13.10 7.39 -15.23
N ALA A 353 13.89 6.68 -14.44
CA ALA A 353 13.80 6.77 -12.98
C ALA A 353 14.31 8.16 -12.54
N GLU A 354 13.54 8.84 -11.70
CA GLU A 354 13.91 10.13 -11.10
C GLU A 354 14.36 9.97 -9.65
N ARG A 355 13.72 9.05 -8.92
CA ARG A 355 14.14 8.62 -7.59
C ARG A 355 14.55 7.17 -7.71
N VAL A 356 15.84 6.92 -7.64
CA VAL A 356 16.47 5.62 -7.92
C VAL A 356 16.52 4.69 -6.71
N THR A 357 15.81 5.00 -5.64
CA THR A 357 15.63 4.13 -4.49
C THR A 357 14.49 3.13 -4.76
N ASN A 358 14.45 2.03 -4.00
CA ASN A 358 13.29 1.16 -3.85
C ASN A 358 13.11 0.87 -2.36
N GLU A 359 11.96 1.25 -1.83
CA GLU A 359 11.68 1.18 -0.40
C GLU A 359 10.82 -0.02 -0.02
N LEU A 360 10.87 -1.12 -0.80
CA LEU A 360 10.07 -2.32 -0.59
C LEU A 360 8.56 -2.02 -0.61
N ARG A 361 8.13 -1.18 -1.53
CA ARG A 361 6.74 -0.75 -1.66
C ARG A 361 5.82 -1.89 -2.08
N PRO A 362 4.63 -2.04 -1.45
CA PRO A 362 3.69 -3.12 -1.72
C PRO A 362 2.64 -2.82 -2.80
N GLU A 363 2.44 -1.58 -3.22
CA GLU A 363 1.27 -1.09 -3.95
C GLU A 363 1.09 -1.75 -5.33
N PHE A 364 2.20 -2.11 -5.99
CA PHE A 364 2.13 -2.88 -7.23
C PHE A 364 1.57 -4.29 -6.99
N VAL A 365 2.00 -4.95 -5.92
CA VAL A 365 1.54 -6.30 -5.57
C VAL A 365 0.12 -6.28 -5.01
N ASP A 366 -0.25 -5.22 -4.27
CA ASP A 366 -1.63 -4.96 -3.87
C ASP A 366 -2.55 -4.91 -5.09
N SER A 367 -2.20 -4.11 -6.10
CA SER A 367 -2.95 -4.06 -7.35
C SER A 367 -3.04 -5.42 -8.05
N CYS A 368 -1.95 -6.22 -8.06
CA CYS A 368 -2.00 -7.58 -8.59
C CYS A 368 -3.00 -8.45 -7.83
N LEU A 369 -3.04 -8.35 -6.48
CA LEU A 369 -3.98 -9.08 -5.64
C LEU A 369 -5.42 -8.64 -5.90
N ASN A 370 -5.70 -7.34 -5.92
CA ASN A 370 -7.04 -6.81 -6.14
C ASN A 370 -7.60 -7.23 -7.52
N LEU A 371 -6.80 -7.15 -8.57
CA LEU A 371 -7.23 -7.62 -9.89
C LEU A 371 -7.44 -9.13 -9.93
N PHE A 372 -6.56 -9.91 -9.27
CA PHE A 372 -6.71 -11.37 -9.17
C PHE A 372 -7.99 -11.78 -8.43
N LEU A 373 -8.35 -11.09 -7.36
CA LEU A 373 -9.58 -11.38 -6.59
C LEU A 373 -10.84 -11.06 -7.39
N LEU A 374 -10.80 -10.05 -8.25
CA LEU A 374 -11.94 -9.67 -9.11
C LEU A 374 -12.04 -10.53 -10.37
N GLU A 375 -10.91 -10.87 -10.96
CA GLU A 375 -10.81 -11.68 -12.19
C GLU A 375 -9.61 -12.64 -12.05
N PRO A 376 -9.79 -13.86 -11.53
CA PRO A 376 -8.71 -14.81 -11.33
C PRO A 376 -7.97 -15.15 -12.63
N ASP A 377 -6.74 -14.63 -12.78
CA ASP A 377 -5.88 -14.85 -13.92
C ASP A 377 -4.42 -14.97 -13.43
N ASP A 378 -3.77 -16.07 -13.81
CA ASP A 378 -2.38 -16.34 -13.40
C ASP A 378 -1.39 -15.26 -13.88
N ARG A 379 -1.75 -14.38 -14.82
CA ARG A 379 -0.91 -13.23 -15.20
C ARG A 379 -0.61 -12.30 -14.03
N TYR A 380 -1.56 -12.07 -13.13
CA TYR A 380 -1.34 -11.24 -11.94
C TYR A 380 -0.40 -11.91 -10.95
N ARG A 381 -0.57 -13.23 -10.77
CA ARG A 381 0.37 -14.04 -9.98
C ARG A 381 1.78 -14.00 -10.55
N GLU A 382 1.90 -14.08 -11.88
CA GLU A 382 3.20 -14.04 -12.54
C GLU A 382 3.91 -12.68 -12.38
N LEU A 383 3.18 -11.58 -12.46
CA LEU A 383 3.72 -10.24 -12.18
C LEU A 383 4.22 -10.14 -10.73
N ALA A 384 3.42 -10.58 -9.78
CA ALA A 384 3.80 -10.62 -8.37
C ALA A 384 4.98 -11.59 -8.11
N ARG A 385 5.07 -12.73 -8.83
CA ARG A 385 6.20 -13.66 -8.75
C ARG A 385 7.50 -13.00 -9.19
N LEU A 386 7.48 -12.29 -10.31
CA LEU A 386 8.66 -11.55 -10.80
C LEU A 386 9.10 -10.50 -9.77
N HIS A 387 8.15 -9.77 -9.21
CA HIS A 387 8.42 -8.78 -8.16
C HIS A 387 9.04 -9.45 -6.91
N TYR A 388 8.47 -10.57 -6.45
CA TYR A 388 8.99 -11.34 -5.31
C TYR A 388 10.42 -11.87 -5.53
N GLU A 389 10.71 -12.43 -6.70
CA GLU A 389 12.03 -12.95 -7.03
C GLU A 389 13.08 -11.82 -7.10
N MET A 390 12.71 -10.67 -7.63
CA MET A 390 13.61 -9.51 -7.67
C MET A 390 13.87 -8.97 -6.26
N MET A 391 12.83 -8.87 -5.41
CA MET A 391 13.00 -8.52 -3.99
C MET A 391 13.96 -9.50 -3.30
N LYS A 392 13.78 -10.81 -3.47
CA LYS A 392 14.68 -11.82 -2.89
C LYS A 392 16.12 -11.65 -3.35
N THR A 393 16.31 -11.31 -4.62
CA THR A 393 17.65 -11.20 -5.22
C THR A 393 18.36 -9.92 -4.77
N SER A 394 17.62 -8.79 -4.69
CA SER A 394 18.21 -7.46 -4.52
C SER A 394 18.16 -6.97 -3.07
N SER A 395 17.10 -7.31 -2.33
CA SER A 395 16.83 -6.75 -1.00
C SER A 395 17.18 -7.69 0.16
N ARG A 396 17.50 -8.96 -0.08
CA ARG A 396 17.85 -9.87 1.00
C ARG A 396 19.21 -9.53 1.58
N ALA A 397 19.25 -9.23 2.88
CA ALA A 397 20.43 -8.88 3.65
C ALA A 397 20.77 -9.98 4.69
N ALA A 398 21.72 -9.71 5.59
CA ALA A 398 22.16 -10.69 6.59
C ALA A 398 21.05 -11.08 7.57
N TYR A 399 20.15 -10.14 7.92
CA TYR A 399 19.19 -10.30 9.00
C TYR A 399 17.73 -10.00 8.59
N GLY A 400 17.43 -9.98 7.32
CA GLY A 400 16.09 -9.70 6.81
C GLY A 400 16.11 -9.16 5.39
N PHE A 401 15.08 -8.42 5.02
CA PHE A 401 14.97 -7.72 3.76
C PHE A 401 15.11 -6.22 3.98
N THR A 402 15.84 -5.54 3.11
CA THR A 402 16.19 -4.13 3.24
C THR A 402 15.82 -3.35 1.98
N ILE A 403 15.55 -2.07 2.16
CA ILE A 403 15.41 -1.11 1.06
C ILE A 403 16.65 -1.08 0.18
N ILE A 404 16.53 -0.52 -1.02
CA ILE A 404 17.61 -0.28 -1.96
C ILE A 404 17.84 1.21 -2.10
N ASP A 405 19.05 1.66 -1.83
CA ASP A 405 19.46 3.07 -1.96
C ASP A 405 19.69 3.48 -3.43
N ASP A 406 20.11 2.52 -4.27
CA ASP A 406 20.39 2.81 -5.68
C ASP A 406 20.19 1.55 -6.54
N ILE A 407 19.11 1.56 -7.33
CA ILE A 407 18.76 0.48 -8.26
C ILE A 407 19.61 0.48 -9.54
N THR A 408 20.37 1.54 -9.81
CA THR A 408 21.15 1.71 -11.05
C THR A 408 22.54 1.07 -10.99
N THR A 409 22.97 0.66 -9.81
CA THR A 409 24.26 -0.01 -9.59
C THR A 409 24.16 -1.53 -9.80
N ALA A 410 25.29 -2.18 -10.06
CA ALA A 410 25.37 -3.64 -10.23
C ALA A 410 26.49 -4.23 -9.34
N PRO A 411 26.20 -4.95 -8.24
CA PRO A 411 24.85 -5.20 -7.70
C PRO A 411 24.17 -3.91 -7.22
N MET A 412 22.83 -3.92 -7.11
CA MET A 412 22.07 -2.80 -6.56
C MET A 412 22.55 -2.48 -5.14
N LYS A 413 22.68 -1.18 -4.84
CA LYS A 413 23.18 -0.74 -3.53
C LYS A 413 22.07 -0.85 -2.49
N GLN A 414 22.24 -1.75 -1.54
CA GLN A 414 21.32 -1.92 -0.42
C GLN A 414 21.41 -0.73 0.55
N GLY A 415 20.23 -0.33 1.09
CA GLY A 415 20.13 0.51 2.27
C GLY A 415 20.22 -0.34 3.56
N ASP A 416 19.69 0.20 4.67
CA ASP A 416 19.67 -0.55 5.94
C ASP A 416 18.40 -0.25 6.73
N LEU A 417 17.24 -0.64 6.19
CA LEU A 417 15.94 -0.49 6.83
C LEU A 417 14.96 -1.55 6.28
N CYS A 418 14.21 -2.21 7.17
CA CYS A 418 13.02 -2.97 6.83
C CYS A 418 11.80 -2.16 7.29
N PRO A 419 11.02 -1.56 6.37
CA PRO A 419 9.84 -0.79 6.76
C PRO A 419 8.73 -1.69 7.28
N GLY A 420 7.85 -1.12 8.12
CA GLY A 420 6.77 -1.85 8.78
C GLY A 420 5.81 -2.50 7.80
N TYR A 421 5.42 -1.80 6.72
CA TYR A 421 4.52 -2.34 5.69
C TYR A 421 5.08 -3.57 4.95
N TRP A 422 6.38 -3.85 5.00
CA TRP A 422 6.90 -5.11 4.47
C TRP A 422 6.32 -6.33 5.22
N TRP A 423 6.10 -6.18 6.54
CA TRP A 423 5.51 -7.24 7.37
C TRP A 423 4.00 -7.35 7.19
N SER A 424 3.30 -6.20 7.18
CA SER A 424 1.84 -6.16 7.13
C SER A 424 1.26 -6.38 5.74
N GLU A 425 1.94 -5.90 4.71
CA GLU A 425 1.42 -5.84 3.35
C GLU A 425 2.15 -6.77 2.40
N GLN A 426 3.39 -6.44 2.03
CA GLN A 426 4.08 -7.07 0.91
C GLN A 426 4.16 -8.58 1.05
N MET A 427 4.54 -9.09 2.22
CA MET A 427 4.64 -10.54 2.46
C MET A 427 3.27 -11.21 2.51
N LYS A 428 2.26 -10.52 3.04
CA LYS A 428 0.88 -11.00 3.04
C LYS A 428 0.32 -11.11 1.63
N TYR A 429 0.51 -10.09 0.80
CA TYR A 429 -0.02 -10.08 -0.57
C TYR A 429 0.60 -11.18 -1.42
N TYR A 430 1.90 -11.46 -1.31
CA TYR A 430 2.51 -12.62 -1.96
C TYR A 430 1.89 -13.94 -1.47
N TRP A 431 1.70 -14.09 -0.16
CA TRP A 431 1.10 -15.28 0.40
C TRP A 431 -0.33 -15.48 -0.12
N LEU A 432 -1.16 -14.45 -0.13
CA LEU A 432 -2.53 -14.52 -0.62
C LEU A 432 -2.61 -14.81 -2.12
N LEU A 433 -1.68 -14.28 -2.91
CA LEU A 433 -1.62 -14.56 -4.35
C LEU A 433 -1.19 -16.00 -4.67
N PHE A 434 -0.27 -16.58 -3.89
CA PHE A 434 0.35 -17.86 -4.24
C PHE A 434 -0.22 -19.05 -3.48
N SER A 435 -0.95 -18.83 -2.40
CA SER A 435 -1.52 -19.90 -1.56
C SER A 435 -3.05 -19.99 -1.64
N ASP A 436 -3.57 -21.12 -1.15
CA ASP A 436 -4.98 -21.28 -0.79
C ASP A 436 -5.06 -21.08 0.73
N ALA A 437 -4.85 -19.83 1.22
CA ALA A 437 -4.74 -19.55 2.65
C ALA A 437 -6.04 -19.91 3.40
N ASP A 438 -5.99 -20.97 4.22
CA ASP A 438 -7.18 -21.52 4.90
C ASP A 438 -7.80 -20.53 5.90
N ARG A 439 -7.00 -19.62 6.43
CA ARG A 439 -7.40 -18.61 7.42
C ARG A 439 -7.87 -17.31 6.82
N PHE A 440 -7.85 -17.19 5.50
CA PHE A 440 -8.31 -16.00 4.80
C PHE A 440 -9.56 -16.32 3.98
N ASP A 441 -10.61 -15.55 4.17
CA ASP A 441 -11.85 -15.67 3.41
C ASP A 441 -11.77 -14.80 2.15
N TYR A 442 -11.30 -15.40 1.06
CA TYR A 442 -11.17 -14.70 -0.22
C TYR A 442 -12.49 -14.14 -0.78
N LYS A 443 -13.62 -14.63 -0.32
CA LYS A 443 -14.95 -14.17 -0.76
C LYS A 443 -15.37 -12.88 -0.06
N ASN A 444 -15.06 -12.77 1.24
CA ASN A 444 -15.43 -11.64 2.08
C ASN A 444 -14.20 -10.89 2.60
N ASN A 445 -13.13 -10.85 1.80
CA ASN A 445 -11.91 -10.17 2.18
C ASN A 445 -12.08 -8.66 2.17
N TYR A 446 -11.36 -8.02 3.08
CA TYR A 446 -11.10 -6.59 3.07
C TYR A 446 -9.73 -6.34 3.68
N LEU A 447 -8.92 -5.57 2.96
CA LEU A 447 -7.58 -5.14 3.35
C LEU A 447 -7.55 -3.62 3.35
N SER A 448 -7.05 -3.01 4.43
CA SER A 448 -6.84 -1.56 4.48
C SER A 448 -5.59 -1.15 3.70
N THR A 449 -5.31 0.15 3.60
CA THR A 449 -4.09 0.67 2.95
C THR A 449 -2.80 0.13 3.56
N GLU A 450 -2.79 -0.29 4.84
CA GLU A 450 -1.65 -0.97 5.50
C GLU A 450 -1.80 -2.50 5.48
N GLY A 451 -2.64 -3.04 4.61
CA GLY A 451 -2.88 -4.48 4.53
C GLY A 451 -3.58 -5.10 5.74
N ASN A 452 -4.08 -4.32 6.68
CA ASN A 452 -4.80 -4.83 7.84
C ASN A 452 -6.10 -5.52 7.42
N VAL A 453 -6.32 -6.75 7.91
CA VAL A 453 -7.51 -7.53 7.56
C VAL A 453 -8.65 -7.22 8.52
N PHE A 454 -9.66 -6.48 8.07
CA PHE A 454 -10.84 -6.14 8.87
C PHE A 454 -12.04 -7.05 8.61
N VAL A 455 -12.21 -7.51 7.39
CA VAL A 455 -13.10 -8.59 7.02
C VAL A 455 -12.29 -9.61 6.23
N GLY A 456 -12.63 -10.89 6.27
CA GLY A 456 -11.92 -11.93 5.53
C GLY A 456 -11.03 -12.84 6.40
N LEU A 457 -10.85 -12.60 7.68
CA LEU A 457 -10.25 -13.57 8.60
C LEU A 457 -11.31 -14.58 9.08
N LYS A 458 -10.89 -15.86 9.20
CA LYS A 458 -11.71 -16.99 9.68
C LYS A 458 -11.39 -17.31 11.13
#